data_b26224f5bd3aa8ef5debf6d3265397a9
#
_entry.id   b26224f5bd3aa8ef5debf6d3265397a9
#
_cell.length_a   1.000
_cell.length_b   1.000
_cell.length_c   1.000
_cell.angle_alpha   90.00
_cell.angle_beta   90.00
_cell.angle_gamma   90.00
#
_symmetry.space_group_name_H-M   'P 1'
#
loop_
_entity.id
_entity.type
_entity.pdbx_description
1 polymer ?
#
loop_
_entity_poly.entity_id
_entity_poly.type
_entity_poly.pdbx_seq_one_letter_code
_entity_poly.pdbx_strand_id
1 'polypeptide(L)'
;MESPIEVVRRFCAAWSDNRPTAELAAFFADDAVYHNIPFAPVIGRDAIEKNLVSFIRPGKAAAPGVVPVESIDFRIINIAANGPVVMTERVDVFQLPHKSFELPVMGTFEVTDGKINAWRDYFDTNQFASRMG
;
A
#
# COMPACT_ATOMS: atom_id res chain seq x y z
N MET A 1 -12.06 -20.21 5.17
CA MET A 1 -11.43 -19.17 4.30
C MET A 1 -11.64 -17.81 4.93
N GLU A 2 -10.61 -16.99 4.94
CA GLU A 2 -10.72 -15.62 5.45
C GLU A 2 -11.71 -14.82 4.63
N SER A 3 -12.50 -13.97 5.30
CA SER A 3 -13.35 -13.00 4.61
C SER A 3 -12.51 -11.93 3.93
N PRO A 4 -13.03 -11.24 2.90
CA PRO A 4 -12.31 -10.12 2.29
C PRO A 4 -11.84 -9.05 3.29
N ILE A 5 -12.67 -8.70 4.28
CA ILE A 5 -12.27 -7.74 5.33
C ILE A 5 -11.07 -8.26 6.13
N GLU A 6 -11.07 -9.53 6.50
CA GLU A 6 -9.95 -10.10 7.27
C GLU A 6 -8.65 -10.08 6.49
N VAL A 7 -8.70 -10.38 5.18
CA VAL A 7 -7.52 -10.29 4.31
C VAL A 7 -6.98 -8.87 4.29
N VAL A 8 -7.85 -7.86 4.11
CA VAL A 8 -7.43 -6.46 4.06
C VAL A 8 -6.90 -5.97 5.40
N ARG A 9 -7.55 -6.35 6.52
CA ARG A 9 -7.02 -6.00 7.85
C ARG A 9 -5.64 -6.58 8.07
N ARG A 10 -5.42 -7.83 7.69
CA ARG A 10 -4.14 -8.51 7.82
C ARG A 10 -3.08 -7.88 6.92
N PHE A 11 -3.47 -7.47 5.72
CA PHE A 11 -2.58 -6.75 4.80
C PHE A 11 -2.15 -5.40 5.39
N CYS A 12 -3.08 -4.61 5.88
CA CYS A 12 -2.76 -3.32 6.52
C CYS A 12 -1.87 -3.50 7.76
N ALA A 13 -2.15 -4.52 8.58
CA ALA A 13 -1.32 -4.84 9.74
C ALA A 13 0.11 -5.22 9.33
N ALA A 14 0.28 -5.93 8.20
CA ALA A 14 1.61 -6.28 7.70
C ALA A 14 2.42 -5.04 7.32
N TRP A 15 1.78 -4.01 6.76
CA TRP A 15 2.42 -2.71 6.52
C TRP A 15 2.85 -2.06 7.83
N SER A 16 1.92 -1.96 8.78
CA SER A 16 2.18 -1.33 10.09
C SER A 16 3.27 -2.05 10.87
N ASP A 17 3.34 -3.38 10.74
CA ASP A 17 4.37 -4.21 11.37
C ASP A 17 5.71 -4.19 10.61
N ASN A 18 5.79 -3.42 9.55
CA ASN A 18 7.00 -3.25 8.75
C ASN A 18 7.53 -4.58 8.19
N ARG A 19 6.62 -5.44 7.72
CA ARG A 19 6.98 -6.76 7.18
C ARG A 19 7.76 -6.61 5.87
N PRO A 20 8.58 -7.61 5.49
CA PRO A 20 9.32 -7.57 4.23
C PRO A 20 8.42 -7.42 3.01
N THR A 21 8.92 -6.76 1.97
CA THR A 21 8.16 -6.54 0.73
C THR A 21 7.68 -7.83 0.08
N ALA A 22 8.45 -8.92 0.21
CA ALA A 22 8.04 -10.24 -0.29
C ALA A 22 6.76 -10.75 0.41
N GLU A 23 6.61 -10.47 1.71
CA GLU A 23 5.39 -10.84 2.44
C GLU A 23 4.21 -9.97 2.06
N LEU A 24 4.44 -8.67 1.83
CA LEU A 24 3.40 -7.77 1.33
C LEU A 24 2.94 -8.21 -0.06
N ALA A 25 3.87 -8.55 -0.95
CA ALA A 25 3.56 -9.00 -2.29
C ALA A 25 2.79 -10.33 -2.31
N ALA A 26 3.03 -11.20 -1.33
CA ALA A 26 2.35 -12.49 -1.23
C ALA A 26 0.83 -12.38 -1.02
N PHE A 27 0.34 -11.23 -0.59
CA PHE A 27 -1.11 -11.00 -0.48
C PHE A 27 -1.81 -10.88 -1.82
N PHE A 28 -1.08 -10.63 -2.90
CA PHE A 28 -1.64 -10.33 -4.22
C PHE A 28 -1.78 -11.59 -5.08
N ALA A 29 -2.84 -11.61 -5.91
CA ALA A 29 -2.97 -12.58 -6.99
C ALA A 29 -1.88 -12.32 -8.04
N ASP A 30 -1.58 -13.33 -8.87
CA ASP A 30 -0.54 -13.25 -9.90
C ASP A 30 -0.76 -12.08 -10.87
N ASP A 31 -2.02 -11.81 -11.21
CA ASP A 31 -2.44 -10.78 -12.17
C ASP A 31 -3.02 -9.53 -11.49
N ALA A 32 -2.73 -9.33 -10.22
CA ALA A 32 -3.26 -8.20 -9.45
C ALA A 32 -2.89 -6.86 -10.07
N VAL A 33 -3.73 -5.85 -9.85
CA VAL A 33 -3.51 -4.48 -10.29
C VAL A 33 -3.43 -3.57 -9.08
N TYR A 34 -2.33 -2.86 -8.92
CA TYR A 34 -2.13 -1.84 -7.90
C TYR A 34 -2.12 -0.46 -8.56
N HIS A 35 -3.01 0.42 -8.14
CA HIS A 35 -3.21 1.70 -8.79
C HIS A 35 -3.31 2.83 -7.76
N ASN A 36 -2.30 3.66 -7.71
CA ASN A 36 -2.35 4.95 -7.00
C ASN A 36 -2.96 5.98 -7.96
N ILE A 37 -4.20 6.33 -7.76
CA ILE A 37 -4.90 7.28 -8.61
C ILE A 37 -4.32 8.70 -8.38
N PRO A 38 -3.89 9.47 -9.42
CA PRO A 38 -4.07 9.22 -10.87
C PRO A 38 -2.84 8.65 -11.58
N PHE A 39 -1.87 8.09 -10.87
CA PHE A 39 -0.66 7.56 -11.50
C PHE A 39 -0.97 6.30 -12.33
N ALA A 40 -0.02 5.86 -13.15
CA ALA A 40 -0.21 4.67 -13.96
C ALA A 40 -0.33 3.41 -13.08
N PRO A 41 -1.23 2.46 -13.42
CA PRO A 41 -1.34 1.23 -12.66
C PRO A 41 -0.12 0.33 -12.81
N VAL A 42 0.16 -0.45 -11.77
CA VAL A 42 1.20 -1.49 -11.76
C VAL A 42 0.49 -2.83 -11.87
N ILE A 43 0.81 -3.62 -12.89
CA ILE A 43 0.09 -4.85 -13.23
C ILE A 43 0.96 -6.07 -12.97
N GLY A 44 0.43 -7.01 -12.20
CA GLY A 44 1.07 -8.27 -11.85
C GLY A 44 1.84 -8.24 -10.54
N ARG A 45 1.80 -9.35 -9.82
CA ARG A 45 2.45 -9.46 -8.50
C ARG A 45 3.94 -9.14 -8.55
N ASP A 46 4.66 -9.63 -9.55
CA ASP A 46 6.10 -9.38 -9.66
C ASP A 46 6.40 -7.90 -9.87
N ALA A 47 5.62 -7.23 -10.72
CA ALA A 47 5.78 -5.79 -10.95
C ALA A 47 5.41 -4.99 -9.69
N ILE A 48 4.38 -5.43 -8.95
CA ILE A 48 3.98 -4.80 -7.69
C ILE A 48 5.13 -4.93 -6.67
N GLU A 49 5.72 -6.11 -6.52
CA GLU A 49 6.84 -6.30 -5.60
C GLU A 49 8.01 -5.41 -5.95
N LYS A 50 8.38 -5.31 -7.23
CA LYS A 50 9.45 -4.42 -7.70
C LYS A 50 9.13 -2.96 -7.40
N ASN A 51 7.88 -2.55 -7.55
CA ASN A 51 7.44 -1.21 -7.22
C ASN A 51 7.61 -0.94 -5.72
N LEU A 52 7.19 -1.88 -4.84
CA LEU A 52 7.35 -1.74 -3.40
C LEU A 52 8.83 -1.63 -3.01
N VAL A 53 9.68 -2.48 -3.56
CA VAL A 53 11.12 -2.45 -3.29
C VAL A 53 11.75 -1.12 -3.71
N SER A 54 11.21 -0.47 -4.76
CA SER A 54 11.78 0.76 -5.28
C SER A 54 11.61 1.95 -4.33
N PHE A 55 10.60 1.95 -3.44
CA PHE A 55 10.37 3.09 -2.56
C PHE A 55 10.36 2.75 -1.06
N ILE A 56 10.12 1.50 -0.68
CA ILE A 56 10.14 1.10 0.72
C ILE A 56 11.50 0.53 1.05
N ARG A 57 12.23 1.21 1.95
CA ARG A 57 13.55 0.74 2.40
C ARG A 57 14.46 0.35 1.24
N PRO A 58 14.64 1.23 0.22
CA PRO A 58 15.35 0.85 -1.01
C PRO A 58 16.84 0.55 -0.79
N GLY A 59 17.39 0.83 0.40
CA GLY A 59 18.77 0.54 0.74
C GLY A 59 19.76 1.22 -0.19
N LYS A 60 20.89 0.53 -0.44
CA LYS A 60 21.99 1.07 -1.26
C LYS A 60 21.63 1.17 -2.75
N ALA A 61 20.54 0.52 -3.17
CA ALA A 61 20.11 0.54 -4.55
C ALA A 61 19.19 1.73 -4.87
N ALA A 62 18.90 2.58 -3.90
CA ALA A 62 18.09 3.77 -4.14
C ALA A 62 18.75 4.69 -5.17
N ALA A 63 17.95 5.17 -6.14
CA ALA A 63 18.44 6.13 -7.11
C ALA A 63 18.84 7.44 -6.40
N PRO A 64 19.87 8.16 -6.89
CA PRO A 64 20.23 9.45 -6.31
C PRO A 64 19.03 10.41 -6.27
N GLY A 65 18.84 11.08 -5.14
CA GLY A 65 17.74 12.03 -4.96
C GLY A 65 16.41 11.40 -4.54
N VAL A 66 16.31 10.08 -4.48
CA VAL A 66 15.12 9.41 -3.97
C VAL A 66 15.19 9.39 -2.45
N VAL A 67 14.18 9.96 -1.78
CA VAL A 67 14.06 9.89 -0.32
C VAL A 67 13.50 8.52 0.05
N PRO A 68 14.23 7.70 0.82
CA PRO A 68 13.73 6.38 1.19
C PRO A 68 12.59 6.48 2.19
N VAL A 69 11.53 5.72 1.95
CA VAL A 69 10.46 5.52 2.94
C VAL A 69 10.87 4.33 3.81
N GLU A 70 11.08 4.57 5.09
CA GLU A 70 11.52 3.50 6.01
C GLU A 70 10.37 2.58 6.39
N SER A 71 9.19 3.16 6.64
CA SER A 71 7.99 2.40 6.98
C SER A 71 6.75 3.22 6.71
N ILE A 72 5.61 2.54 6.55
CA ILE A 72 4.30 3.18 6.45
C ILE A 72 3.37 2.45 7.40
N ASP A 73 2.82 3.17 8.37
CA ASP A 73 1.80 2.65 9.28
C ASP A 73 0.42 2.91 8.65
N PHE A 74 -0.30 1.85 8.31
CA PHE A 74 -1.64 1.93 7.72
C PHE A 74 -2.67 1.92 8.83
N ARG A 75 -3.08 3.10 9.29
CA ARG A 75 -4.09 3.25 10.36
C ARG A 75 -5.48 3.26 9.76
N ILE A 76 -6.22 2.18 9.98
CA ILE A 76 -7.62 2.08 9.53
C ILE A 76 -8.50 2.87 10.49
N ILE A 77 -9.24 3.86 9.96
CA ILE A 77 -10.25 4.60 10.70
C ILE A 77 -11.60 3.89 10.55
N ASN A 78 -11.96 3.56 9.33
CA ASN A 78 -13.18 2.85 9.00
C ASN A 78 -12.90 1.80 7.92
N ILE A 79 -13.60 0.68 8.00
CA ILE A 79 -13.52 -0.38 6.99
C ILE A 79 -14.91 -0.94 6.75
N ALA A 80 -15.26 -1.14 5.49
CA ALA A 80 -16.55 -1.69 5.08
C ALA A 80 -16.37 -2.60 3.87
N ALA A 81 -17.25 -3.55 3.71
CA ALA A 81 -17.23 -4.46 2.58
C ALA A 81 -18.56 -4.47 1.84
N ASN A 82 -18.47 -4.59 0.52
CA ASN A 82 -19.58 -4.88 -0.37
C ASN A 82 -19.21 -6.14 -1.15
N GLY A 83 -19.56 -7.31 -0.60
CA GLY A 83 -19.13 -8.59 -1.15
C GLY A 83 -17.60 -8.68 -1.18
N PRO A 84 -17.00 -8.96 -2.35
CA PRO A 84 -15.54 -9.06 -2.48
C PRO A 84 -14.82 -7.72 -2.46
N VAL A 85 -15.54 -6.60 -2.49
CA VAL A 85 -14.95 -5.26 -2.50
C VAL A 85 -14.88 -4.73 -1.08
N VAL A 86 -13.68 -4.34 -0.64
CA VAL A 86 -13.44 -3.78 0.70
C VAL A 86 -12.94 -2.35 0.55
N MET A 87 -13.54 -1.44 1.32
CA MET A 87 -13.14 -0.04 1.33
C MET A 87 -12.57 0.34 2.68
N THR A 88 -11.47 1.07 2.68
CA THR A 88 -10.82 1.57 3.88
C THR A 88 -10.74 3.08 3.84
N GLU A 89 -11.07 3.71 4.96
CA GLU A 89 -10.64 5.07 5.24
C GLU A 89 -9.45 4.97 6.16
N ARG A 90 -8.30 5.50 5.74
CA ARG A 90 -7.05 5.35 6.48
C ARG A 90 -6.35 6.68 6.68
N VAL A 91 -5.47 6.71 7.67
CA VAL A 91 -4.36 7.63 7.73
C VAL A 91 -3.08 6.80 7.59
N ASP A 92 -2.35 7.02 6.52
CA ASP A 92 -1.06 6.37 6.30
C ASP A 92 0.04 7.26 6.88
N VAL A 93 0.80 6.74 7.84
CA VAL A 93 1.89 7.49 8.49
C VAL A 93 3.22 7.05 7.88
N PHE A 94 3.83 7.95 7.14
CA PHE A 94 5.11 7.71 6.47
C PHE A 94 6.26 8.09 7.38
N GLN A 95 7.21 7.18 7.56
CA GLN A 95 8.45 7.44 8.28
C GLN A 95 9.58 7.60 7.27
N LEU A 96 10.17 8.78 7.24
CA LEU A 96 11.37 9.10 6.46
C LEU A 96 12.57 9.17 7.41
N PRO A 97 13.82 9.21 6.91
CA PRO A 97 15.00 9.22 7.79
C PRO A 97 15.04 10.38 8.79
N HIS A 98 14.44 11.52 8.49
CA HIS A 98 14.54 12.73 9.29
C HIS A 98 13.20 13.36 9.66
N LYS A 99 12.08 12.78 9.23
CA LYS A 99 10.73 13.27 9.57
C LYS A 99 9.71 12.18 9.35
N SER A 100 8.51 12.39 9.89
CA SER A 100 7.34 11.59 9.56
C SER A 100 6.19 12.52 9.15
N PHE A 101 5.24 12.01 8.39
CA PHE A 101 4.03 12.75 8.04
C PHE A 101 2.84 11.82 7.89
N GLU A 102 1.66 12.39 8.04
CA GLU A 102 0.39 11.68 7.86
C GLU A 102 -0.22 12.03 6.51
N LEU A 103 -0.85 11.04 5.87
CA LEU A 103 -1.55 11.22 4.60
C LEU A 103 -2.91 10.53 4.68
N PRO A 104 -4.03 11.27 4.55
CA PRO A 104 -5.35 10.67 4.45
C PRO A 104 -5.49 9.92 3.12
N VAL A 105 -5.99 8.68 3.17
CA VAL A 105 -6.12 7.81 2.00
C VAL A 105 -7.44 7.05 2.07
N MET A 106 -8.18 7.03 0.97
CA MET A 106 -9.28 6.09 0.77
C MET A 106 -8.80 4.98 -0.15
N GLY A 107 -8.88 3.74 0.31
CA GLY A 107 -8.42 2.59 -0.47
C GLY A 107 -9.55 1.62 -0.76
N THR A 108 -9.59 1.10 -1.96
CA THR A 108 -10.52 0.06 -2.39
C THR A 108 -9.75 -1.18 -2.80
N PHE A 109 -10.16 -2.33 -2.24
CA PHE A 109 -9.53 -3.62 -2.50
C PHE A 109 -10.57 -4.57 -3.08
N GLU A 110 -10.18 -5.36 -4.06
CA GLU A 110 -11.00 -6.48 -4.54
C GLU A 110 -10.29 -7.76 -4.15
N VAL A 111 -10.98 -8.64 -3.42
CA VAL A 111 -10.41 -9.85 -2.84
C VAL A 111 -11.18 -11.06 -3.32
N THR A 112 -10.49 -12.04 -3.89
CA THR A 112 -11.05 -13.32 -4.34
C THR A 112 -10.13 -14.45 -3.90
N ASP A 113 -10.71 -15.51 -3.33
CA ASP A 113 -9.98 -16.70 -2.89
C ASP A 113 -8.80 -16.37 -1.96
N GLY A 114 -9.02 -15.41 -1.06
CA GLY A 114 -8.01 -15.01 -0.06
C GLY A 114 -6.87 -14.16 -0.61
N LYS A 115 -6.95 -13.71 -1.86
CA LYS A 115 -5.92 -12.88 -2.50
C LYS A 115 -6.51 -11.54 -2.97
N ILE A 116 -5.67 -10.50 -2.92
CA ILE A 116 -6.01 -9.18 -3.45
C ILE A 116 -5.75 -9.19 -4.95
N ASN A 117 -6.79 -8.97 -5.75
CA ASN A 117 -6.65 -8.87 -7.21
C ASN A 117 -6.69 -7.44 -7.71
N ALA A 118 -7.16 -6.50 -6.89
CA ALA A 118 -7.08 -5.08 -7.23
C ALA A 118 -6.94 -4.27 -5.96
N TRP A 119 -6.14 -3.21 -6.03
CA TRP A 119 -5.97 -2.25 -4.96
C TRP A 119 -5.85 -0.86 -5.58
N ARG A 120 -6.79 0.01 -5.22
CA ARG A 120 -6.80 1.41 -5.68
C ARG A 120 -6.77 2.32 -4.47
N ASP A 121 -5.78 3.18 -4.40
CA ASP A 121 -5.70 4.21 -3.38
C ASP A 121 -5.98 5.58 -3.99
N TYR A 122 -6.79 6.37 -3.28
CA TYR A 122 -7.20 7.73 -3.65
C TYR A 122 -6.70 8.69 -2.57
N PHE A 123 -5.87 9.63 -2.96
CA PHE A 123 -5.31 10.60 -2.02
C PHE A 123 -5.00 11.91 -2.75
N ASP A 124 -4.75 12.95 -1.97
CA ASP A 124 -4.34 14.24 -2.52
C ASP A 124 -2.85 14.20 -2.88
N THR A 125 -2.56 14.21 -4.18
CA THR A 125 -1.17 14.12 -4.67
C THR A 125 -0.34 15.36 -4.33
N ASN A 126 -0.99 16.52 -4.18
CA ASN A 126 -0.30 17.74 -3.74
C ASN A 126 0.13 17.64 -2.26
N GLN A 127 -0.75 17.11 -1.41
CA GLN A 127 -0.38 16.84 -0.01
C GLN A 127 0.80 15.87 0.06
N PHE A 128 0.72 14.77 -0.70
CA PHE A 128 1.80 13.79 -0.73
C PHE A 128 3.12 14.43 -1.15
N ALA A 129 3.12 15.14 -2.28
CA ALA A 129 4.34 15.77 -2.81
C ALA A 129 4.94 16.80 -1.84
N SER A 130 4.08 17.65 -1.25
CA SER A 130 4.56 18.70 -0.34
C SER A 130 5.11 18.13 0.97
N ARG A 131 4.53 17.02 1.46
CA ARG A 131 4.99 16.37 2.70
C ARG A 131 6.22 15.52 2.50
N MET A 132 6.42 14.95 1.30
CA MET A 132 7.64 14.23 0.94
C MET A 132 8.84 15.17 0.77
N GLY A 133 8.61 16.39 0.33
CA GLY A 133 9.65 17.38 0.04
C GLY A 133 10.37 18.02 1.26
#